data_398978a1f8dc535b425204e96ef4bc55
#
_entry.id   398978a1f8dc535b425204e96ef4bc55
#
_cell.length_a   1.000
_cell.length_b   1.000
_cell.length_c   1.000
_cell.angle_alpha   90.00
_cell.angle_beta   90.00
_cell.angle_gamma   90.00
#
_symmetry.space_group_name_H-M   'P 1'
#
loop_
_entity.id
_entity.type
_entity.pdbx_description
1 polymer ?
#
loop_
_entity_poly.entity_id
_entity_poly.type
_entity_poly.pdbx_seq_one_letter_code
_entity_poly.pdbx_strand_id
1 'polypeptide(L)'
;MFNNLIKIIRVFIILARWEQETIIENTSKLYTDLSLMTSNYEIGEEINSIFNHLCLGETENEVNLLMVAPNCMITKIFEHIDNQIALAKAGKEAYIGFKCNSVTSKEMIDKLIEASQAGVKIDMIVRGICCILPGVEGLTDNIRIISIVGRYLEHSRIYIFGKGSAQKVYISSADLMTRNLSRRVEVAAPILDEKLRKRIITMFNTMLKDNVKACRLLEDGTYKRVKNKEPELNSQEYFSNNWQYK
;
A
#
# COMPACT_ATOMS: atom_id res chain seq x y z
N MET A 1 30.43 -2.14 -12.29
CA MET A 1 29.36 -2.96 -12.88
C MET A 1 28.91 -4.09 -11.92
N PHE A 2 29.83 -4.93 -11.43
CA PHE A 2 29.51 -6.03 -10.48
C PHE A 2 28.81 -5.58 -9.19
N ASN A 3 29.22 -4.45 -8.58
CA ASN A 3 28.59 -3.94 -7.34
C ASN A 3 27.12 -3.53 -7.53
N ASN A 4 26.74 -3.04 -8.70
CA ASN A 4 25.35 -2.67 -8.98
C ASN A 4 24.47 -3.91 -9.21
N LEU A 5 25.02 -4.98 -9.78
CA LEU A 5 24.31 -6.25 -9.93
C LEU A 5 24.00 -6.92 -8.58
N ILE A 6 24.97 -6.86 -7.66
CA ILE A 6 24.78 -7.37 -6.29
C ILE A 6 23.72 -6.58 -5.54
N LYS A 7 23.66 -5.25 -5.74
CA LYS A 7 22.62 -4.37 -5.13
C LYS A 7 21.23 -4.65 -5.69
N ILE A 8 21.09 -4.88 -6.99
CA ILE A 8 19.84 -5.29 -7.63
C ILE A 8 19.35 -6.63 -7.05
N ILE A 9 20.24 -7.60 -6.90
CA ILE A 9 19.92 -8.90 -6.30
C ILE A 9 19.49 -8.75 -4.83
N ARG A 10 20.13 -7.84 -4.05
CA ARG A 10 19.75 -7.58 -2.66
C ARG A 10 18.37 -6.94 -2.53
N VAL A 11 18.02 -5.95 -3.38
CA VAL A 11 16.67 -5.36 -3.41
C VAL A 11 15.63 -6.42 -3.77
N PHE A 12 15.91 -7.24 -4.78
CA PHE A 12 15.05 -8.35 -5.16
C PHE A 12 14.88 -9.37 -4.03
N ILE A 13 15.95 -9.68 -3.30
CA ILE A 13 15.92 -10.62 -2.17
C ILE A 13 15.15 -10.04 -0.99
N ILE A 14 15.22 -8.73 -0.68
CA ILE A 14 14.43 -8.14 0.41
C ILE A 14 12.95 -8.20 0.09
N LEU A 15 12.52 -7.69 -1.05
CA LEU A 15 11.13 -7.73 -1.47
C LEU A 15 10.63 -9.17 -1.66
N ALA A 16 11.48 -10.06 -2.19
CA ALA A 16 11.17 -11.46 -2.40
C ALA A 16 11.21 -12.31 -1.12
N ARG A 17 12.07 -12.01 -0.15
CA ARG A 17 12.17 -12.78 1.11
C ARG A 17 10.96 -12.59 2.02
N TRP A 18 10.31 -11.42 1.97
CA TRP A 18 9.06 -11.15 2.69
C TRP A 18 7.84 -11.72 1.97
N GLU A 19 7.96 -12.03 0.70
CA GLU A 19 6.96 -12.63 -0.17
C GLU A 19 7.33 -14.06 -0.56
N GLN A 20 7.95 -14.81 0.33
CA GLN A 20 8.35 -16.21 0.08
C GLN A 20 7.21 -17.06 -0.48
N GLU A 21 5.98 -16.69 -0.16
CA GLU A 21 4.79 -17.39 -0.65
C GLU A 21 4.55 -17.17 -2.14
N THR A 22 4.93 -16.02 -2.73
CA THR A 22 4.69 -15.72 -4.15
C THR A 22 5.74 -16.29 -5.10
N ILE A 23 6.92 -16.63 -4.59
CA ILE A 23 8.03 -17.21 -5.41
C ILE A 23 7.88 -18.73 -5.55
N ILE A 24 7.15 -19.37 -4.65
CA ILE A 24 6.88 -20.82 -4.73
C ILE A 24 5.84 -21.07 -5.84
N GLU A 25 6.07 -22.05 -6.71
CA GLU A 25 5.25 -22.34 -7.88
C GLU A 25 3.74 -22.43 -7.58
N ASN A 26 3.36 -23.04 -6.47
CA ASN A 26 1.95 -23.19 -6.09
C ASN A 26 1.29 -21.89 -5.65
N THR A 27 2.01 -21.01 -4.95
CA THR A 27 1.48 -19.74 -4.47
C THR A 27 1.49 -18.66 -5.55
N SER A 28 2.48 -18.67 -6.45
CA SER A 28 2.55 -17.74 -7.60
C SER A 28 1.34 -17.85 -8.55
N LYS A 29 0.65 -18.98 -8.55
CA LYS A 29 -0.57 -19.20 -9.34
C LYS A 29 -1.83 -18.61 -8.69
N LEU A 30 -1.77 -18.32 -7.40
CA LEU A 30 -2.93 -17.87 -6.59
C LEU A 30 -2.85 -16.42 -6.16
N TYR A 31 -1.63 -15.91 -5.95
CA TYR A 31 -1.40 -14.58 -5.40
C TYR A 31 -1.20 -13.55 -6.50
N THR A 32 -1.80 -12.37 -6.34
CA THR A 32 -1.39 -11.17 -7.09
C THR A 32 -0.47 -10.35 -6.22
N ASP A 33 0.70 -9.99 -6.72
CA ASP A 33 1.65 -9.19 -5.96
C ASP A 33 2.44 -8.21 -6.84
N LEU A 34 3.23 -7.36 -6.19
CA LEU A 34 4.10 -6.37 -6.81
C LEU A 34 5.51 -6.55 -6.28
N SER A 35 6.49 -6.53 -7.19
CA SER A 35 7.90 -6.52 -6.86
C SER A 35 8.58 -5.32 -7.52
N LEU A 36 9.46 -4.65 -6.81
CA LEU A 36 10.27 -3.54 -7.32
C LEU A 36 11.68 -4.02 -7.62
N MET A 37 12.10 -3.89 -8.86
CA MET A 37 13.50 -4.00 -9.28
C MET A 37 14.04 -2.59 -9.53
N THR A 38 15.12 -2.22 -8.88
CA THR A 38 15.71 -0.89 -9.02
C THR A 38 17.23 -0.92 -9.02
N SER A 39 17.84 -0.02 -9.78
CA SER A 39 19.27 0.30 -9.76
C SER A 39 19.56 1.64 -9.10
N ASN A 40 18.55 2.26 -8.43
CA ASN A 40 18.75 3.50 -7.70
C ASN A 40 19.78 3.30 -6.58
N TYR A 41 20.83 4.11 -6.59
CA TYR A 41 21.96 3.97 -5.69
C TYR A 41 21.56 4.21 -4.23
N GLU A 42 20.76 5.24 -3.94
CA GLU A 42 20.35 5.62 -2.58
C GLU A 42 19.49 4.52 -1.95
N ILE A 43 18.50 3.98 -2.69
CA ILE A 43 17.71 2.82 -2.25
C ILE A 43 18.64 1.63 -1.99
N GLY A 44 19.62 1.39 -2.86
CA GLY A 44 20.58 0.29 -2.70
C GLY A 44 21.44 0.43 -1.45
N GLU A 45 21.90 1.63 -1.09
CA GLU A 45 22.67 1.88 0.14
C GLU A 45 21.81 1.67 1.39
N GLU A 46 20.60 2.24 1.42
CA GLU A 46 19.67 2.04 2.55
C GLU A 46 19.35 0.55 2.76
N ILE A 47 19.10 -0.20 1.68
CA ILE A 47 18.89 -1.64 1.78
C ILE A 47 20.12 -2.38 2.30
N ASN A 48 21.34 -2.00 1.84
CA ASN A 48 22.57 -2.59 2.34
C ASN A 48 22.75 -2.32 3.84
N SER A 49 22.44 -1.11 4.30
CA SER A 49 22.45 -0.76 5.72
C SER A 49 21.47 -1.61 6.53
N ILE A 50 20.22 -1.71 6.06
CA ILE A 50 19.18 -2.55 6.69
C ILE A 50 19.68 -4.00 6.86
N PHE A 51 20.29 -4.59 5.83
CA PHE A 51 20.79 -5.95 5.92
C PHE A 51 21.95 -6.10 6.90
N ASN A 52 22.86 -5.13 6.92
CA ASN A 52 23.99 -5.17 7.85
C ASN A 52 23.50 -5.14 9.30
N HIS A 53 22.53 -4.26 9.63
CA HIS A 53 21.93 -4.22 10.98
C HIS A 53 21.18 -5.51 11.31
N LEU A 54 20.41 -6.05 10.37
CA LEU A 54 19.70 -7.33 10.58
C LEU A 54 20.66 -8.50 10.84
N CYS A 55 21.84 -8.52 10.21
CA CYS A 55 22.86 -9.54 10.47
C CYS A 55 23.43 -9.43 11.90
N LEU A 56 23.39 -8.24 12.51
CA LEU A 56 23.81 -7.99 13.88
C LEU A 56 22.67 -8.17 14.89
N GLY A 57 21.47 -8.51 14.45
CA GLY A 57 20.27 -8.60 15.28
C GLY A 57 19.68 -7.24 15.66
N GLU A 58 20.06 -6.20 14.95
CA GLU A 58 19.60 -4.82 15.13
C GLU A 58 18.63 -4.42 14.00
N THR A 59 17.98 -3.28 14.16
CA THR A 59 17.13 -2.68 13.13
C THR A 59 17.63 -1.30 12.75
N GLU A 60 17.62 -1.00 11.43
CA GLU A 60 18.07 0.29 10.90
C GLU A 60 17.12 1.43 11.29
N ASN A 61 17.69 2.52 11.80
CA ASN A 61 16.92 3.69 12.24
C ASN A 61 17.01 4.88 11.26
N GLU A 62 18.06 4.93 10.43
CA GLU A 62 18.37 6.08 9.59
C GLU A 62 18.20 5.75 8.11
N VAL A 63 16.97 5.75 7.64
CA VAL A 63 16.64 5.66 6.21
C VAL A 63 15.86 6.90 5.78
N ASN A 64 16.13 7.40 4.59
CA ASN A 64 15.49 8.59 4.03
C ASN A 64 14.36 8.23 3.07
N LEU A 65 14.63 7.34 2.11
CA LEU A 65 13.69 6.96 1.04
C LEU A 65 12.76 5.84 1.47
N LEU A 66 13.30 4.82 2.15
CA LEU A 66 12.54 3.68 2.62
C LEU A 66 11.75 4.02 3.90
N MET A 67 10.74 3.22 4.18
CA MET A 67 10.10 3.15 5.50
C MET A 67 10.35 1.76 6.05
N VAL A 68 10.91 1.67 7.26
CA VAL A 68 11.30 0.40 7.89
C VAL A 68 10.59 0.25 9.22
N ALA A 69 9.86 -0.82 9.39
CA ALA A 69 9.33 -1.22 10.69
C ALA A 69 10.35 -2.11 11.42
N PRO A 70 10.39 -2.07 12.76
CA PRO A 70 9.52 -1.31 13.65
C PRO A 70 9.91 0.17 13.83
N ASN A 71 11.02 0.63 13.27
CA ASN A 71 11.68 1.86 13.68
C ASN A 71 11.04 3.15 13.16
N CYS A 72 10.89 3.30 11.84
CA CYS A 72 10.45 4.58 11.27
C CYS A 72 9.19 4.48 10.39
N MET A 73 8.67 3.27 10.11
CA MET A 73 7.57 3.12 9.16
C MET A 73 6.32 3.88 9.57
N ILE A 74 5.87 3.69 10.81
CA ILE A 74 4.65 4.33 11.30
C ILE A 74 4.80 5.86 11.35
N THR A 75 5.94 6.35 11.80
CA THR A 75 6.25 7.79 11.87
C THR A 75 6.21 8.42 10.48
N LYS A 76 6.87 7.81 9.50
CA LYS A 76 6.88 8.32 8.12
C LYS A 76 5.51 8.26 7.45
N ILE A 77 4.72 7.21 7.72
CA ILE A 77 3.33 7.15 7.25
C ILE A 77 2.53 8.31 7.86
N PHE A 78 2.69 8.57 9.16
CA PHE A 78 2.00 9.68 9.84
C PHE A 78 2.42 11.04 9.29
N GLU A 79 3.72 11.27 9.03
CA GLU A 79 4.19 12.50 8.38
C GLU A 79 3.51 12.72 7.02
N HIS A 80 3.35 11.66 6.21
CA HIS A 80 2.62 11.77 4.95
C HIS A 80 1.14 12.06 5.14
N ILE A 81 0.49 11.46 6.15
CA ILE A 81 -0.90 11.74 6.49
C ILE A 81 -1.04 13.18 6.98
N ASP A 82 -0.14 13.66 7.86
CA ASP A 82 -0.14 15.03 8.38
C ASP A 82 0.01 16.07 7.27
N ASN A 83 0.86 15.79 6.28
CA ASN A 83 0.97 16.61 5.09
C ASN A 83 -0.36 16.69 4.31
N GLN A 84 -1.13 15.60 4.22
CA GLN A 84 -2.45 15.62 3.59
C GLN A 84 -3.48 16.38 4.44
N ILE A 85 -3.44 16.22 5.77
CA ILE A 85 -4.27 17.00 6.71
C ILE A 85 -4.00 18.50 6.54
N ALA A 86 -2.73 18.91 6.48
CA ALA A 86 -2.37 20.30 6.29
C ALA A 86 -2.87 20.86 4.94
N LEU A 87 -2.80 20.09 3.86
CA LEU A 87 -3.33 20.46 2.56
C LEU A 87 -4.86 20.63 2.60
N ALA A 88 -5.59 19.70 3.21
CA ALA A 88 -7.04 19.76 3.34
C ALA A 88 -7.47 20.99 4.17
N LYS A 89 -6.82 21.24 5.31
CA LYS A 89 -7.06 22.44 6.14
C LYS A 89 -6.77 23.75 5.40
N ALA A 90 -5.85 23.73 4.41
CA ALA A 90 -5.56 24.85 3.54
C ALA A 90 -6.52 24.97 2.32
N GLY A 91 -7.59 24.18 2.27
CA GLY A 91 -8.56 24.13 1.16
C GLY A 91 -7.99 23.56 -0.14
N LYS A 92 -6.87 22.83 -0.09
CA LYS A 92 -6.26 22.16 -1.23
C LYS A 92 -6.73 20.72 -1.35
N GLU A 93 -6.63 20.15 -2.55
CA GLU A 93 -6.96 18.75 -2.77
C GLU A 93 -5.99 17.85 -1.99
N ALA A 94 -6.55 17.00 -1.12
CA ALA A 94 -5.83 16.06 -0.29
C ALA A 94 -6.38 14.64 -0.48
N TYR A 95 -5.49 13.65 -0.55
CA TYR A 95 -5.86 12.28 -0.86
C TYR A 95 -4.94 11.26 -0.21
N ILE A 96 -5.55 10.18 0.29
CA ILE A 96 -4.85 8.99 0.78
C ILE A 96 -5.47 7.77 0.13
N GLY A 97 -4.62 6.86 -0.38
CA GLY A 97 -5.02 5.56 -0.90
C GLY A 97 -4.24 4.45 -0.22
N PHE A 98 -4.93 3.46 0.34
CA PHE A 98 -4.31 2.26 0.89
C PHE A 98 -4.88 0.99 0.25
N LYS A 99 -4.00 0.12 -0.25
CA LYS A 99 -4.32 -1.29 -0.50
C LYS A 99 -3.50 -2.11 0.47
N CYS A 100 -4.17 -2.94 1.25
CA CYS A 100 -3.54 -3.84 2.21
C CYS A 100 -4.42 -5.05 2.49
N ASN A 101 -3.89 -6.04 3.23
CA ASN A 101 -4.69 -7.19 3.57
C ASN A 101 -5.56 -6.91 4.80
N SER A 102 -5.02 -6.22 5.81
CA SER A 102 -5.71 -5.99 7.07
C SER A 102 -5.39 -4.63 7.69
N VAL A 103 -6.35 -4.09 8.44
CA VAL A 103 -6.26 -2.83 9.19
C VAL A 103 -6.72 -3.08 10.63
N THR A 104 -5.78 -3.15 11.57
CA THR A 104 -6.06 -3.44 12.99
C THR A 104 -5.25 -2.57 13.96
N SER A 105 -4.32 -1.72 13.48
CA SER A 105 -3.56 -0.82 14.34
C SER A 105 -4.46 0.33 14.80
N LYS A 106 -4.66 0.43 16.12
CA LYS A 106 -5.47 1.50 16.71
C LYS A 106 -4.91 2.88 16.36
N GLU A 107 -3.60 3.07 16.51
CA GLU A 107 -2.94 4.34 16.21
C GLU A 107 -3.14 4.77 14.75
N MET A 108 -3.06 3.81 13.82
CA MET A 108 -3.32 4.06 12.40
C MET A 108 -4.79 4.43 12.15
N ILE A 109 -5.72 3.74 12.80
CA ILE A 109 -7.16 4.01 12.69
C ILE A 109 -7.46 5.40 13.22
N ASP A 110 -6.96 5.76 14.40
CA ASP A 110 -7.13 7.08 15.00
C ASP A 110 -6.58 8.19 14.06
N LYS A 111 -5.42 7.95 13.43
CA LYS A 111 -4.80 8.88 12.47
C LYS A 111 -5.60 9.03 11.18
N LEU A 112 -6.23 7.96 10.69
CA LEU A 112 -7.11 8.01 9.52
C LEU A 112 -8.43 8.73 9.83
N ILE A 113 -8.96 8.59 11.04
CA ILE A 113 -10.13 9.35 11.51
C ILE A 113 -9.80 10.86 11.54
N GLU A 114 -8.66 11.24 12.13
CA GLU A 114 -8.19 12.63 12.13
C GLU A 114 -8.09 13.19 10.71
N ALA A 115 -7.52 12.42 9.78
CA ALA A 115 -7.41 12.83 8.38
C ALA A 115 -8.79 13.00 7.72
N SER A 116 -9.72 12.09 7.96
CA SER A 116 -11.10 12.18 7.45
C SER A 116 -11.80 13.43 7.98
N GLN A 117 -11.70 13.69 9.28
CA GLN A 117 -12.28 14.87 9.92
C GLN A 117 -11.68 16.18 9.38
N ALA A 118 -10.43 16.17 8.96
CA ALA A 118 -9.78 17.31 8.30
C ALA A 118 -10.24 17.50 6.83
N GLY A 119 -11.04 16.60 6.27
CA GLY A 119 -11.52 16.66 4.89
C GLY A 119 -10.64 15.91 3.87
N VAL A 120 -9.67 15.12 4.31
CA VAL A 120 -8.87 14.29 3.41
C VAL A 120 -9.72 13.15 2.84
N LYS A 121 -9.77 13.03 1.52
CA LYS A 121 -10.41 11.88 0.87
C LYS A 121 -9.55 10.63 1.01
N ILE A 122 -10.12 9.54 1.53
CA ILE A 122 -9.43 8.29 1.81
C ILE A 122 -10.12 7.13 1.10
N ASP A 123 -9.42 6.46 0.19
CA ASP A 123 -9.89 5.24 -0.48
C ASP A 123 -9.06 4.05 -0.02
N MET A 124 -9.71 2.97 0.42
CA MET A 124 -9.02 1.78 0.90
C MET A 124 -9.53 0.51 0.20
N ILE A 125 -8.59 -0.38 -0.13
CA ILE A 125 -8.87 -1.73 -0.64
C ILE A 125 -8.35 -2.71 0.40
N VAL A 126 -9.25 -3.32 1.18
CA VAL A 126 -8.92 -4.21 2.29
C VAL A 126 -9.64 -5.53 2.13
N ARG A 127 -8.90 -6.63 1.95
CA ARG A 127 -9.51 -7.94 1.69
C ARG A 127 -9.74 -8.79 2.93
N GLY A 128 -9.10 -8.50 4.05
CA GLY A 128 -9.15 -9.25 5.30
C GLY A 128 -9.76 -8.42 6.43
N ILE A 129 -9.17 -8.53 7.62
CA ILE A 129 -9.68 -7.88 8.84
C ILE A 129 -9.61 -6.36 8.69
N CYS A 130 -10.73 -5.69 8.91
CA CYS A 130 -10.84 -4.23 8.87
C CYS A 130 -11.54 -3.74 10.14
N CYS A 131 -10.81 -3.07 11.02
CA CYS A 131 -11.31 -2.55 12.29
C CYS A 131 -11.69 -1.05 12.24
N ILE A 132 -11.80 -0.47 11.03
CA ILE A 132 -12.32 0.88 10.82
C ILE A 132 -13.63 0.81 10.04
N LEU A 133 -14.66 1.49 10.51
CA LEU A 133 -15.94 1.63 9.81
C LEU A 133 -15.94 2.91 8.96
N PRO A 134 -16.21 2.83 7.66
CA PRO A 134 -16.30 4.00 6.80
C PRO A 134 -17.67 4.66 6.88
N GLY A 135 -17.74 5.96 6.60
CA GLY A 135 -19.01 6.69 6.45
C GLY A 135 -19.74 6.98 7.77
N VAL A 136 -19.09 6.83 8.91
CA VAL A 136 -19.64 7.21 10.22
C VAL A 136 -19.63 8.73 10.33
N GLU A 137 -20.81 9.34 10.52
CA GLU A 137 -21.00 10.79 10.55
C GLU A 137 -20.08 11.49 11.56
N GLY A 138 -19.41 12.54 11.10
CA GLY A 138 -18.47 13.34 11.90
C GLY A 138 -17.11 12.67 12.16
N LEU A 139 -16.93 11.41 11.77
CA LEU A 139 -15.69 10.66 12.00
C LEU A 139 -15.03 10.20 10.72
N THR A 140 -15.71 9.38 9.93
CA THR A 140 -15.15 8.70 8.77
C THR A 140 -15.90 9.00 7.48
N ASP A 141 -16.56 10.15 7.38
CA ASP A 141 -17.35 10.59 6.23
C ASP A 141 -16.57 10.55 4.91
N ASN A 142 -15.26 10.80 4.98
CA ASN A 142 -14.39 10.87 3.83
C ASN A 142 -13.63 9.55 3.57
N ILE A 143 -13.96 8.48 4.29
CA ILE A 143 -13.36 7.15 4.11
C ILE A 143 -14.28 6.26 3.30
N ARG A 144 -13.74 5.66 2.24
CA ARG A 144 -14.39 4.61 1.47
C ARG A 144 -13.54 3.34 1.51
N ILE A 145 -14.15 2.21 1.83
CA ILE A 145 -13.48 0.91 1.90
C ILE A 145 -14.19 -0.09 1.00
N ILE A 146 -13.41 -0.77 0.15
CA ILE A 146 -13.87 -1.91 -0.62
C ILE A 146 -13.02 -3.14 -0.31
N SER A 147 -13.61 -4.30 -0.50
CA SER A 147 -12.94 -5.60 -0.45
C SER A 147 -13.11 -6.31 -1.78
N ILE A 148 -12.02 -6.83 -2.35
CA ILE A 148 -12.03 -7.63 -3.57
C ILE A 148 -11.59 -9.04 -3.21
N VAL A 149 -12.52 -9.99 -3.35
CA VAL A 149 -12.27 -11.42 -3.19
C VAL A 149 -12.72 -12.12 -4.47
N GLY A 150 -11.77 -12.72 -5.17
CA GLY A 150 -12.02 -13.32 -6.47
C GLY A 150 -11.17 -14.58 -6.70
N ARG A 151 -10.81 -14.82 -7.96
CA ARG A 151 -10.01 -15.98 -8.38
C ARG A 151 -8.62 -15.97 -7.76
N TYR A 152 -8.01 -14.78 -7.66
CA TYR A 152 -6.68 -14.59 -7.11
C TYR A 152 -6.74 -13.95 -5.73
N LEU A 153 -5.74 -14.23 -4.89
CA LEU A 153 -5.55 -13.60 -3.60
C LEU A 153 -4.85 -12.25 -3.80
N GLU A 154 -5.55 -11.15 -3.51
CA GLU A 154 -5.02 -9.79 -3.58
C GLU A 154 -4.00 -9.57 -2.45
N HIS A 155 -2.70 -9.74 -2.73
CA HIS A 155 -1.67 -9.74 -1.69
C HIS A 155 -0.81 -8.47 -1.66
N SER A 156 -0.72 -7.72 -2.76
CA SER A 156 0.08 -6.49 -2.82
C SER A 156 -0.41 -5.42 -1.86
N ARG A 157 0.54 -4.67 -1.27
CA ARG A 157 0.24 -3.50 -0.44
C ARG A 157 0.77 -2.26 -1.14
N ILE A 158 -0.09 -1.26 -1.23
CA ILE A 158 0.19 0.01 -1.90
C ILE A 158 -0.24 1.14 -0.98
N TYR A 159 0.65 2.13 -0.81
CA TYR A 159 0.36 3.35 -0.08
C TYR A 159 0.49 4.54 -1.02
N ILE A 160 -0.52 5.39 -1.05
CA ILE A 160 -0.62 6.56 -1.93
C ILE A 160 -0.92 7.78 -1.08
N PHE A 161 -0.12 8.84 -1.22
CA PHE A 161 -0.33 10.11 -0.53
C PHE A 161 -0.33 11.26 -1.53
N GLY A 162 -1.40 12.05 -1.54
CA GLY A 162 -1.60 13.17 -2.44
C GLY A 162 -2.04 12.79 -3.85
N LYS A 163 -2.09 13.78 -4.72
CA LYS A 163 -2.45 13.67 -6.14
C LYS A 163 -1.51 14.48 -7.03
N GLY A 164 -1.57 14.21 -8.33
CA GLY A 164 -0.80 14.93 -9.34
C GLY A 164 0.71 14.70 -9.24
N SER A 165 1.51 15.72 -9.53
CA SER A 165 2.97 15.62 -9.60
C SER A 165 3.64 15.38 -8.24
N ALA A 166 3.04 15.90 -7.16
CA ALA A 166 3.54 15.74 -5.79
C ALA A 166 3.14 14.42 -5.12
N GLN A 167 2.40 13.56 -5.83
CA GLN A 167 1.92 12.28 -5.30
C GLN A 167 3.07 11.34 -4.96
N LYS A 168 3.04 10.80 -3.74
CA LYS A 168 3.96 9.76 -3.28
C LYS A 168 3.28 8.41 -3.34
N VAL A 169 3.97 7.41 -3.87
CA VAL A 169 3.49 6.03 -4.00
C VAL A 169 4.55 5.09 -3.48
N TYR A 170 4.14 4.15 -2.64
CA TYR A 170 4.99 3.10 -2.08
C TYR A 170 4.36 1.74 -2.33
N ILE A 171 5.19 0.73 -2.53
CA ILE A 171 4.82 -0.67 -2.35
C ILE A 171 5.42 -1.16 -1.04
N SER A 172 4.69 -1.99 -0.30
CA SER A 172 5.07 -2.39 1.05
C SER A 172 4.85 -3.88 1.31
N SER A 173 5.64 -4.44 2.21
CA SER A 173 5.38 -5.76 2.79
C SER A 173 4.41 -5.69 3.98
N ALA A 174 4.22 -4.50 4.59
CA ALA A 174 3.42 -4.31 5.79
C ALA A 174 1.92 -4.15 5.50
N ASP A 175 1.11 -4.81 6.31
CA ASP A 175 -0.28 -4.44 6.52
C ASP A 175 -0.39 -3.35 7.60
N LEU A 176 -1.52 -2.65 7.67
CA LEU A 176 -1.78 -1.64 8.69
C LEU A 176 -2.19 -2.28 10.03
N MET A 177 -1.34 -3.19 10.50
CA MET A 177 -1.52 -3.96 11.73
C MET A 177 -0.42 -3.61 12.73
N THR A 178 -0.75 -3.57 14.02
CA THR A 178 0.23 -3.29 15.09
C THR A 178 1.47 -4.18 14.98
N ARG A 179 1.28 -5.49 14.77
CA ARG A 179 2.41 -6.43 14.64
C ARG A 179 3.34 -6.12 13.45
N ASN A 180 2.79 -5.66 12.32
CA ASN A 180 3.59 -5.31 11.14
C ASN A 180 4.32 -3.98 11.36
N LEU A 181 3.64 -2.98 11.94
CA LEU A 181 4.17 -1.63 12.07
C LEU A 181 5.16 -1.45 13.24
N SER A 182 5.08 -2.32 14.29
CA SER A 182 5.86 -2.15 15.52
C SER A 182 6.61 -3.37 16.03
N ARG A 183 6.47 -4.56 15.41
CA ARG A 183 7.09 -5.80 15.93
C ARG A 183 7.82 -6.63 14.89
N ARG A 184 7.49 -6.46 13.62
CA ARG A 184 8.13 -7.17 12.50
C ARG A 184 9.09 -6.23 11.78
N VAL A 185 10.07 -6.80 11.12
CA VAL A 185 10.84 -6.05 10.13
C VAL A 185 10.04 -6.06 8.83
N GLU A 186 9.56 -4.91 8.44
CA GLU A 186 8.80 -4.68 7.21
C GLU A 186 9.39 -3.48 6.47
N VAL A 187 9.25 -3.44 5.16
CA VAL A 187 9.78 -2.37 4.33
C VAL A 187 8.73 -1.84 3.37
N ALA A 188 8.67 -0.52 3.24
CA ALA A 188 7.96 0.13 2.15
C ALA A 188 8.95 0.91 1.28
N ALA A 189 8.92 0.65 -0.03
CA ALA A 189 9.82 1.24 -1.00
C ALA A 189 9.07 2.26 -1.88
N PRO A 190 9.62 3.48 -2.08
CA PRO A 190 9.00 4.50 -2.92
C PRO A 190 9.13 4.14 -4.40
N ILE A 191 8.10 4.45 -5.16
CA ILE A 191 8.12 4.36 -6.62
C ILE A 191 8.57 5.71 -7.19
N LEU A 192 9.86 5.82 -7.45
CA LEU A 192 10.48 7.07 -7.91
C LEU A 192 10.22 7.35 -9.40
N ASP A 193 10.19 6.30 -10.22
CA ASP A 193 9.90 6.42 -11.65
C ASP A 193 8.45 6.85 -11.89
N GLU A 194 8.26 7.93 -12.66
CA GLU A 194 6.94 8.51 -12.91
C GLU A 194 6.02 7.57 -13.73
N LYS A 195 6.58 6.81 -14.67
CA LYS A 195 5.78 5.89 -15.50
C LYS A 195 5.28 4.72 -14.65
N LEU A 196 6.15 4.14 -13.83
CA LEU A 196 5.77 3.07 -12.90
C LEU A 196 4.77 3.58 -11.85
N ARG A 197 4.97 4.78 -11.31
CA ARG A 197 4.03 5.41 -10.38
C ARG A 197 2.64 5.56 -11.01
N LYS A 198 2.54 6.11 -12.22
CA LYS A 198 1.27 6.22 -12.97
C LYS A 198 0.62 4.86 -13.18
N ARG A 199 1.41 3.83 -13.48
CA ARG A 199 0.93 2.46 -13.69
C ARG A 199 0.31 1.88 -12.42
N ILE A 200 0.96 2.02 -11.26
CA ILE A 200 0.42 1.56 -9.96
C ILE A 200 -0.84 2.33 -9.59
N ILE A 201 -0.87 3.65 -9.80
CA ILE A 201 -2.07 4.46 -9.57
C ILE A 201 -3.22 4.01 -10.47
N THR A 202 -2.95 3.74 -11.75
CA THR A 202 -3.96 3.20 -12.68
C THR A 202 -4.48 1.86 -12.21
N MET A 203 -3.60 0.96 -11.75
CA MET A 203 -4.01 -0.32 -11.18
C MET A 203 -4.91 -0.13 -9.95
N PHE A 204 -4.51 0.69 -8.99
CA PHE A 204 -5.30 0.98 -7.80
C PHE A 204 -6.68 1.57 -8.15
N ASN A 205 -6.71 2.55 -9.05
CA ASN A 205 -7.97 3.17 -9.50
C ASN A 205 -8.87 2.20 -10.29
N THR A 206 -8.30 1.27 -11.06
CA THR A 206 -9.05 0.23 -11.76
C THR A 206 -9.69 -0.73 -10.74
N MET A 207 -8.97 -1.12 -9.70
CA MET A 207 -9.53 -1.94 -8.63
C MET A 207 -10.66 -1.23 -7.88
N LEU A 208 -10.55 0.08 -7.63
CA LEU A 208 -11.63 0.88 -7.01
C LEU A 208 -12.91 0.96 -7.85
N LYS A 209 -12.82 0.69 -9.15
CA LYS A 209 -13.95 0.67 -10.09
C LYS A 209 -14.56 -0.72 -10.28
N ASP A 210 -13.94 -1.77 -9.69
CA ASP A 210 -14.48 -3.13 -9.77
C ASP A 210 -15.94 -3.17 -9.27
N ASN A 211 -16.86 -3.57 -10.14
CA ASN A 211 -18.29 -3.67 -9.83
C ASN A 211 -18.82 -5.10 -10.00
N VAL A 212 -17.91 -6.07 -10.25
CA VAL A 212 -18.24 -7.49 -10.38
C VAL A 212 -17.86 -8.27 -9.14
N LYS A 213 -16.65 -8.05 -8.60
CA LYS A 213 -16.13 -8.78 -7.43
C LYS A 213 -16.07 -7.94 -6.15
N ALA A 214 -15.98 -6.60 -6.28
CA ALA A 214 -15.89 -5.75 -5.11
C ALA A 214 -17.16 -5.75 -4.25
N CYS A 215 -16.93 -5.74 -2.93
CA CYS A 215 -17.92 -5.43 -1.91
C CYS A 215 -17.51 -4.16 -1.17
N ARG A 216 -18.45 -3.23 -0.97
CA ARG A 216 -18.25 -2.03 -0.17
C ARG A 216 -18.56 -2.35 1.30
N LEU A 217 -17.66 -1.99 2.20
CA LEU A 217 -17.92 -1.97 3.63
C LEU A 217 -18.84 -0.77 3.94
N LEU A 218 -19.87 -0.98 4.75
CA LEU A 218 -20.84 0.03 5.17
C LEU A 218 -20.56 0.45 6.63
N GLU A 219 -21.21 1.53 7.06
CA GLU A 219 -21.09 2.10 8.42
C GLU A 219 -21.55 1.15 9.53
N ASP A 220 -22.43 0.21 9.21
CA ASP A 220 -22.92 -0.83 10.13
C ASP A 220 -22.00 -2.07 10.20
N GLY A 221 -20.85 -2.05 9.49
CA GLY A 221 -19.90 -3.16 9.43
C GLY A 221 -20.28 -4.26 8.42
N THR A 222 -21.39 -4.13 7.71
CA THR A 222 -21.78 -5.11 6.69
C THR A 222 -21.12 -4.84 5.34
N TYR A 223 -20.99 -5.89 4.53
CA TYR A 223 -20.44 -5.79 3.17
C TYR A 223 -21.56 -5.92 2.13
N LYS A 224 -21.65 -4.96 1.23
CA LYS A 224 -22.61 -4.96 0.14
C LYS A 224 -21.88 -4.99 -1.21
N ARG A 225 -22.29 -5.90 -2.10
CA ARG A 225 -21.77 -5.98 -3.48
C ARG A 225 -21.88 -4.62 -4.16
N VAL A 226 -20.79 -4.15 -4.77
CA VAL A 226 -20.80 -2.95 -5.58
C VAL A 226 -21.64 -3.22 -6.83
N LYS A 227 -22.70 -2.45 -7.02
CA LYS A 227 -23.54 -2.45 -8.22
C LYS A 227 -23.73 -1.02 -8.67
N ASN A 228 -23.46 -0.73 -9.91
CA ASN A 228 -23.67 0.57 -10.55
C ASN A 228 -24.12 0.37 -12.00
N LYS A 229 -24.38 1.46 -12.71
CA LYS A 229 -24.81 1.45 -14.11
C LYS A 229 -23.64 1.46 -15.11
N GLU A 230 -22.40 1.47 -14.60
CA GLU A 230 -21.20 1.43 -15.42
C GLU A 230 -21.03 0.03 -16.03
N PRO A 231 -20.27 -0.10 -17.14
CA PRO A 231 -19.92 -1.38 -17.72
C PRO A 231 -19.28 -2.31 -16.68
N GLU A 232 -19.54 -3.60 -16.81
CA GLU A 232 -18.97 -4.62 -15.92
C GLU A 232 -17.45 -4.60 -15.97
N LEU A 233 -16.82 -4.46 -14.80
CA LEU A 233 -15.39 -4.47 -14.62
C LEU A 233 -15.02 -5.43 -13.49
N ASN A 234 -14.48 -6.59 -13.85
CA ASN A 234 -13.76 -7.48 -12.94
C ASN A 234 -12.26 -7.13 -13.02
N SER A 235 -11.74 -6.49 -12.00
CA SER A 235 -10.36 -5.99 -12.03
C SER A 235 -9.31 -7.08 -12.21
N GLN A 236 -9.51 -8.27 -11.63
CA GLN A 236 -8.59 -9.41 -11.77
C GLN A 236 -8.54 -9.95 -13.21
N GLU A 237 -9.70 -10.12 -13.82
CA GLU A 237 -9.79 -10.55 -15.22
C GLU A 237 -9.27 -9.46 -16.18
N TYR A 238 -9.58 -8.20 -15.89
CA TYR A 238 -9.05 -7.08 -16.66
C TYR A 238 -7.52 -7.09 -16.68
N PHE A 239 -6.87 -7.26 -15.53
CA PHE A 239 -5.41 -7.32 -15.47
C PHE A 239 -4.86 -8.59 -16.11
N SER A 240 -5.47 -9.74 -15.90
CA SER A 240 -5.05 -10.99 -16.54
C SER A 240 -5.06 -10.90 -18.07
N ASN A 241 -6.06 -10.21 -18.65
CA ASN A 241 -6.25 -10.13 -20.09
C ASN A 241 -5.52 -8.95 -20.75
N ASN A 242 -5.32 -7.85 -20.03
CA ASN A 242 -4.84 -6.58 -20.61
C ASN A 242 -3.47 -6.14 -20.09
N TRP A 243 -2.90 -6.83 -19.09
CA TRP A 243 -1.60 -6.48 -18.54
C TRP A 243 -0.48 -6.99 -19.44
N GLN A 244 -0.28 -6.30 -20.56
CA GLN A 244 0.86 -6.57 -21.42
C GLN A 244 2.07 -5.76 -20.94
N TYR A 245 3.23 -6.40 -20.91
CA TYR A 245 4.52 -5.74 -20.78
C TYR A 245 4.75 -4.89 -22.04
N LYS A 246 4.37 -3.62 -22.00
CA LYS A 246 4.78 -2.61 -22.99
C LYS A 246 5.81 -1.69 -22.38
#